data_bf16b9f124e20997838d528fbc0e508b
#
_entry.id   bf16b9f124e20997838d528fbc0e508b
#
_cell.length_a   1.000
_cell.length_b   1.000
_cell.length_c   1.000
_cell.angle_alpha   90.00
_cell.angle_beta   90.00
_cell.angle_gamma   90.00
#
_symmetry.space_group_name_H-M   'P 1'
#
loop_
_entity.id
_entity.type
_entity.pdbx_description
1 polymer ?
#
loop_
_entity_poly.entity_id
_entity_poly.type
_entity_poly.pdbx_seq_one_letter_code
_entity_poly.pdbx_strand_id
1 'polypeptide(L)'
;MPKITLKFKDNVLADYHLPPGCSLKIGRRKDNDLVVDNLAVSSHHGKIDSAGDGFVYIDLKSKNGSFINQKPVSSHWLQDGDVINIGKHSLTFAYFDSETRPEDKEQSEMEKTMVMDTNEYRSMVNQNDPQPTTQDQQQSATAAPPQKVPADKTQMKPVRGYITYLAGGEGTLALKQRVTKIGKDAASDIVVKKWTVGKTAATISRTRKGYYFSYVSGFAKPKVNGKKITEERVKLNELDIIQIGSIKLQFIGKKPKKNKAQ
;
A
#
# COMPACT_ATOMS: atom_id res chain seq x y z
N MET A 1 3.81 -14.18 -15.93
CA MET A 1 3.46 -12.73 -15.74
C MET A 1 1.98 -12.58 -15.88
N PRO A 2 1.29 -11.94 -14.93
CA PRO A 2 -0.14 -11.71 -15.02
C PRO A 2 -0.51 -10.95 -16.29
N LYS A 3 -1.72 -11.12 -16.76
CA LYS A 3 -2.23 -10.45 -17.96
C LYS A 3 -3.60 -9.82 -17.77
N ILE A 4 -3.86 -8.78 -18.58
CA ILE A 4 -5.17 -8.21 -18.79
C ILE A 4 -5.61 -8.51 -20.21
N THR A 5 -6.77 -9.15 -20.35
CA THR A 5 -7.42 -9.41 -21.64
C THR A 5 -8.53 -8.39 -21.86
N LEU A 6 -8.37 -7.50 -22.85
CA LEU A 6 -9.40 -6.57 -23.26
C LEU A 6 -10.41 -7.26 -24.18
N LYS A 7 -11.70 -7.15 -23.83
CA LYS A 7 -12.82 -7.68 -24.63
C LYS A 7 -13.85 -6.62 -24.92
N PHE A 8 -14.50 -6.75 -26.05
CA PHE A 8 -15.74 -6.05 -26.39
C PHE A 8 -16.82 -7.09 -26.65
N LYS A 9 -17.84 -7.14 -25.78
CA LYS A 9 -18.75 -8.29 -25.70
C LYS A 9 -17.93 -9.58 -25.52
N ASP A 10 -18.10 -10.57 -26.43
CA ASP A 10 -17.39 -11.85 -26.38
C ASP A 10 -16.07 -11.87 -27.18
N ASN A 11 -15.78 -10.80 -27.94
CA ASN A 11 -14.59 -10.73 -28.79
C ASN A 11 -13.40 -10.21 -28.00
N VAL A 12 -12.30 -10.97 -28.00
CA VAL A 12 -10.99 -10.55 -27.50
C VAL A 12 -10.38 -9.55 -28.47
N LEU A 13 -10.02 -8.37 -27.98
CA LEU A 13 -9.39 -7.32 -28.78
C LEU A 13 -7.88 -7.30 -28.61
N ALA A 14 -7.39 -7.47 -27.40
CA ALA A 14 -5.95 -7.46 -27.10
C ALA A 14 -5.66 -8.08 -25.74
N ASP A 15 -4.41 -8.57 -25.57
CA ASP A 15 -3.83 -9.02 -24.30
C ASP A 15 -2.66 -8.11 -23.93
N TYR A 16 -2.58 -7.75 -22.65
CA TYR A 16 -1.52 -6.92 -22.06
C TYR A 16 -0.86 -7.64 -20.88
N HIS A 17 0.44 -7.81 -20.94
CA HIS A 17 1.19 -8.39 -19.83
C HIS A 17 1.50 -7.32 -18.78
N LEU A 18 1.45 -7.72 -17.51
CA LEU A 18 1.69 -6.85 -16.36
C LEU A 18 2.97 -7.28 -15.63
N PRO A 19 4.15 -6.75 -16.03
CA PRO A 19 5.38 -7.03 -15.30
C PRO A 19 5.35 -6.39 -13.88
N PRO A 20 6.08 -6.97 -12.91
CA PRO A 20 6.25 -6.34 -11.59
C PRO A 20 6.80 -4.92 -11.73
N GLY A 21 6.24 -3.98 -10.96
CA GLY A 21 6.62 -2.57 -11.00
C GLY A 21 5.97 -1.75 -12.12
N CYS A 22 5.11 -2.35 -12.97
CA CYS A 22 4.43 -1.61 -14.03
C CYS A 22 3.29 -0.72 -13.51
N SER A 23 2.97 0.30 -14.32
CA SER A 23 1.75 1.10 -14.21
C SER A 23 1.11 1.15 -15.59
N LEU A 24 -0.05 0.50 -15.79
CA LEU A 24 -0.80 0.43 -17.05
C LEU A 24 -1.93 1.45 -17.03
N LYS A 25 -1.84 2.50 -17.83
CA LYS A 25 -2.88 3.54 -17.99
C LYS A 25 -3.95 3.10 -18.96
N ILE A 26 -5.21 3.33 -18.62
CA ILE A 26 -6.38 2.88 -19.38
C ILE A 26 -7.29 4.07 -19.69
N GLY A 27 -7.67 4.23 -20.93
CA GLY A 27 -8.57 5.30 -21.32
C GLY A 27 -8.76 5.44 -22.82
N ARG A 28 -9.56 6.45 -23.23
CA ARG A 28 -9.90 6.66 -24.64
C ARG A 28 -8.78 7.32 -25.44
N ARG A 29 -7.94 8.15 -24.82
CA ARG A 29 -6.85 8.85 -25.51
C ARG A 29 -5.72 7.90 -25.89
N LYS A 30 -5.05 8.23 -26.99
CA LYS A 30 -3.91 7.44 -27.53
C LYS A 30 -2.65 7.50 -26.66
N ASP A 31 -2.59 8.40 -25.66
CA ASP A 31 -1.50 8.50 -24.68
C ASP A 31 -1.68 7.57 -23.46
N ASN A 32 -2.70 6.69 -23.47
CA ASN A 32 -2.81 5.59 -22.55
C ASN A 32 -2.11 4.34 -23.09
N ASP A 33 -1.66 3.48 -22.20
CA ASP A 33 -1.03 2.20 -22.57
C ASP A 33 -2.07 1.21 -23.13
N LEU A 34 -3.27 1.21 -22.55
CA LEU A 34 -4.43 0.47 -23.01
C LEU A 34 -5.49 1.45 -23.52
N VAL A 35 -5.63 1.53 -24.82
CA VAL A 35 -6.57 2.44 -25.47
C VAL A 35 -7.91 1.76 -25.70
N VAL A 36 -8.98 2.35 -25.16
CA VAL A 36 -10.36 1.92 -25.38
C VAL A 36 -11.08 3.00 -26.15
N ASP A 37 -11.16 2.88 -27.47
CA ASP A 37 -11.82 3.87 -28.32
C ASP A 37 -13.34 3.76 -28.23
N ASN A 38 -13.89 4.36 -27.18
CA ASN A 38 -15.32 4.41 -26.91
C ASN A 38 -15.67 5.70 -26.17
N LEU A 39 -16.72 6.39 -26.61
CA LEU A 39 -17.19 7.66 -26.04
C LEU A 39 -17.67 7.53 -24.58
N ALA A 40 -18.07 6.33 -24.15
CA ALA A 40 -18.42 6.05 -22.76
C ALA A 40 -17.19 5.94 -21.84
N VAL A 41 -15.96 5.87 -22.41
CA VAL A 41 -14.70 5.79 -21.67
C VAL A 41 -14.08 7.17 -21.55
N SER A 42 -13.65 7.55 -20.37
CA SER A 42 -12.96 8.82 -20.12
C SER A 42 -11.60 8.87 -20.80
N SER A 43 -11.08 10.06 -21.10
CA SER A 43 -9.76 10.27 -21.72
C SER A 43 -8.66 9.50 -20.98
N HIS A 44 -8.61 9.62 -19.64
CA HIS A 44 -7.87 8.78 -18.71
C HIS A 44 -8.92 8.22 -17.75
N HIS A 45 -9.24 6.95 -17.88
CA HIS A 45 -10.35 6.34 -17.16
C HIS A 45 -9.90 5.70 -15.86
N GLY A 46 -8.84 4.92 -15.94
CA GLY A 46 -8.29 4.22 -14.80
C GLY A 46 -6.84 3.80 -15.05
N LYS A 47 -6.27 3.11 -14.10
CA LYS A 47 -4.95 2.50 -14.22
C LYS A 47 -4.83 1.25 -13.38
N ILE A 48 -3.89 0.37 -13.74
CA ILE A 48 -3.49 -0.78 -12.96
C ILE A 48 -2.04 -0.55 -12.54
N ASP A 49 -1.79 -0.51 -11.23
CA ASP A 49 -0.44 -0.38 -10.68
C ASP A 49 0.00 -1.68 -10.01
N SER A 50 1.24 -2.09 -10.26
CA SER A 50 1.88 -3.12 -9.46
C SER A 50 2.17 -2.59 -8.06
N ALA A 51 1.73 -3.31 -7.02
CA ALA A 51 1.85 -2.90 -5.63
C ALA A 51 2.28 -4.09 -4.75
N GLY A 52 3.56 -4.13 -4.42
CA GLY A 52 4.15 -5.29 -3.73
C GLY A 52 4.09 -6.54 -4.62
N ASP A 53 3.51 -7.61 -4.11
CA ASP A 53 3.37 -8.89 -4.82
C ASP A 53 2.06 -8.98 -5.63
N GLY A 54 1.25 -7.91 -5.67
CA GLY A 54 -0.05 -7.90 -6.34
C GLY A 54 -0.25 -6.69 -7.24
N PHE A 55 -1.47 -6.57 -7.75
CA PHE A 55 -1.90 -5.49 -8.63
C PHE A 55 -3.15 -4.79 -8.08
N VAL A 56 -3.24 -3.48 -8.27
CA VAL A 56 -4.38 -2.69 -7.85
C VAL A 56 -4.93 -1.90 -9.03
N TYR A 57 -6.23 -2.03 -9.27
CA TYR A 57 -6.97 -1.16 -10.19
C TYR A 57 -7.38 0.11 -9.47
N ILE A 58 -7.29 1.25 -10.16
CA ILE A 58 -7.64 2.58 -9.64
C ILE A 58 -8.43 3.33 -10.71
N ASP A 59 -9.65 3.74 -10.38
CA ASP A 59 -10.44 4.66 -11.19
C ASP A 59 -9.92 6.09 -11.05
N LEU A 60 -9.65 6.78 -12.15
CA LEU A 60 -9.14 8.15 -12.18
C LEU A 60 -10.26 9.21 -12.19
N LYS A 61 -11.34 8.96 -11.45
CA LYS A 61 -12.57 9.79 -11.45
C LYS A 61 -13.20 9.84 -12.83
N SER A 62 -13.37 8.67 -13.40
CA SER A 62 -14.00 8.53 -14.68
C SER A 62 -15.46 9.02 -14.67
N LYS A 63 -15.97 9.47 -15.83
CA LYS A 63 -17.33 10.03 -15.93
C LYS A 63 -18.41 8.99 -15.61
N ASN A 64 -18.25 7.76 -16.10
CA ASN A 64 -19.24 6.69 -15.97
C ASN A 64 -18.88 5.66 -14.88
N GLY A 65 -17.73 5.83 -14.20
CA GLY A 65 -17.24 4.89 -13.20
C GLY A 65 -16.69 3.59 -13.79
N SER A 66 -16.04 2.84 -12.93
CA SER A 66 -15.53 1.50 -13.20
C SER A 66 -16.22 0.48 -12.29
N PHE A 67 -16.43 -0.71 -12.81
CA PHE A 67 -17.08 -1.78 -12.05
C PHE A 67 -16.19 -3.02 -12.07
N ILE A 68 -16.01 -3.66 -10.93
CA ILE A 68 -15.33 -4.96 -10.85
C ILE A 68 -16.33 -5.97 -10.32
N ASN A 69 -16.51 -7.06 -11.10
CA ASN A 69 -17.49 -8.09 -10.79
C ASN A 69 -18.87 -7.47 -10.49
N GLN A 70 -19.30 -6.52 -11.34
CA GLN A 70 -20.56 -5.76 -11.27
C GLN A 70 -20.70 -4.81 -10.06
N LYS A 71 -19.65 -4.62 -9.25
CA LYS A 71 -19.64 -3.69 -8.12
C LYS A 71 -18.87 -2.42 -8.49
N PRO A 72 -19.42 -1.20 -8.25
CA PRO A 72 -18.70 0.05 -8.52
C PRO A 72 -17.47 0.16 -7.62
N VAL A 73 -16.34 0.59 -8.20
CA VAL A 73 -15.08 0.70 -7.49
C VAL A 73 -14.36 2.01 -7.80
N SER A 74 -13.71 2.58 -6.78
CA SER A 74 -12.72 3.64 -6.95
C SER A 74 -11.30 3.10 -6.92
N SER A 75 -11.08 2.00 -6.20
CA SER A 75 -9.89 1.16 -6.30
C SER A 75 -10.21 -0.26 -5.82
N HIS A 76 -9.43 -1.23 -6.33
CA HIS A 76 -9.62 -2.63 -6.01
C HIS A 76 -8.30 -3.41 -6.17
N TRP A 77 -7.97 -4.26 -5.19
CA TRP A 77 -6.90 -5.23 -5.32
C TRP A 77 -7.35 -6.36 -6.23
N LEU A 78 -6.69 -6.48 -7.39
CA LEU A 78 -7.05 -7.45 -8.39
C LEU A 78 -6.77 -8.88 -7.91
N GLN A 79 -7.75 -9.74 -8.09
CA GLN A 79 -7.70 -11.18 -7.87
C GLN A 79 -7.79 -11.90 -9.21
N ASP A 80 -7.32 -13.14 -9.24
CA ASP A 80 -7.43 -13.98 -10.43
C ASP A 80 -8.88 -14.12 -10.87
N GLY A 81 -9.16 -13.92 -12.15
CA GLY A 81 -10.50 -13.95 -12.72
C GLY A 81 -11.33 -12.67 -12.54
N ASP A 82 -10.80 -11.61 -11.90
CA ASP A 82 -11.54 -10.35 -11.79
C ASP A 82 -11.84 -9.74 -13.16
N VAL A 83 -13.08 -9.28 -13.32
CA VAL A 83 -13.57 -8.62 -14.55
C VAL A 83 -13.84 -7.16 -14.26
N ILE A 84 -13.02 -6.28 -14.84
CA ILE A 84 -13.18 -4.84 -14.79
C ILE A 84 -14.02 -4.38 -15.96
N ASN A 85 -15.20 -3.81 -15.71
CA ASN A 85 -16.08 -3.27 -16.74
C ASN A 85 -15.90 -1.76 -16.86
N ILE A 86 -15.61 -1.28 -18.08
CA ILE A 86 -15.40 0.11 -18.44
C ILE A 86 -16.25 0.44 -19.68
N GLY A 87 -17.39 1.11 -19.48
CA GLY A 87 -18.38 1.31 -20.53
C GLY A 87 -18.93 -0.02 -21.03
N LYS A 88 -18.74 -0.32 -22.33
CA LYS A 88 -19.17 -1.58 -22.96
C LYS A 88 -18.03 -2.61 -23.08
N HIS A 89 -16.85 -2.31 -22.54
CA HIS A 89 -15.66 -3.17 -22.58
C HIS A 89 -15.46 -3.84 -21.26
N SER A 90 -14.91 -5.04 -21.28
CA SER A 90 -14.46 -5.79 -20.11
C SER A 90 -12.96 -6.07 -20.19
N LEU A 91 -12.30 -5.99 -19.05
CA LEU A 91 -10.89 -6.32 -18.88
C LEU A 91 -10.80 -7.47 -17.87
N THR A 92 -10.41 -8.64 -18.31
CA THR A 92 -10.25 -9.80 -17.44
C THR A 92 -8.81 -9.87 -16.96
N PHE A 93 -8.60 -9.86 -15.64
CA PHE A 93 -7.29 -10.06 -15.02
C PHE A 93 -7.07 -11.54 -14.75
N ALA A 94 -5.90 -12.06 -15.10
CA ALA A 94 -5.54 -13.45 -14.84
C ALA A 94 -4.04 -13.61 -14.52
N TYR A 95 -3.74 -14.48 -13.53
CA TYR A 95 -2.40 -15.02 -13.33
C TYR A 95 -2.18 -16.23 -14.25
N PHE A 96 -0.93 -16.48 -14.67
CA PHE A 96 -0.60 -17.76 -15.31
C PHE A 96 -0.50 -18.87 -14.26
N ASP A 97 -0.82 -20.11 -14.66
CA ASP A 97 -0.85 -21.27 -13.75
C ASP A 97 0.50 -21.57 -13.09
N SER A 98 1.62 -21.11 -13.67
CA SER A 98 2.97 -21.28 -13.14
C SER A 98 3.41 -20.18 -12.17
N GLU A 99 2.56 -19.19 -11.88
CA GLU A 99 2.92 -18.06 -11.03
C GLU A 99 2.39 -18.25 -9.61
N THR A 100 3.28 -18.03 -8.64
CA THR A 100 2.88 -18.00 -7.23
C THR A 100 1.97 -16.78 -7.00
N ARG A 101 0.70 -17.04 -6.74
CA ARG A 101 -0.28 -16.00 -6.42
C ARG A 101 0.05 -15.39 -5.06
N PRO A 102 -0.24 -14.11 -4.82
CA PRO A 102 -0.05 -13.50 -3.50
C PRO A 102 -0.76 -14.26 -2.37
N GLU A 103 -1.87 -14.94 -2.69
CA GLU A 103 -2.64 -15.78 -1.77
C GLU A 103 -1.91 -17.09 -1.42
N ASP A 104 -1.20 -17.69 -2.36
CA ASP A 104 -0.45 -18.93 -2.17
C ASP A 104 0.80 -18.71 -1.30
N LYS A 105 1.43 -17.53 -1.40
CA LYS A 105 2.56 -17.15 -0.52
C LYS A 105 2.11 -16.97 0.94
N GLU A 106 0.92 -16.41 1.17
CA GLU A 106 0.38 -16.26 2.53
C GLU A 106 0.07 -17.62 3.16
N GLN A 107 -0.39 -18.62 2.37
CA GLN A 107 -0.61 -19.99 2.86
C GLN A 107 0.70 -20.72 3.14
N SER A 108 1.68 -20.63 2.24
CA SER A 108 3.01 -21.25 2.41
C SER A 108 3.77 -20.68 3.63
N GLU A 109 3.64 -19.40 3.92
CA GLU A 109 4.25 -18.80 5.12
C GLU A 109 3.50 -19.20 6.41
N MET A 110 2.18 -19.41 6.35
CA MET A 110 1.40 -19.92 7.49
C MET A 110 1.74 -21.39 7.79
N GLU A 111 1.90 -22.23 6.78
CA GLU A 111 2.28 -23.65 6.96
C GLU A 111 3.68 -23.77 7.57
N LYS A 112 4.65 -22.94 7.13
CA LYS A 112 6.00 -22.90 7.74
C LYS A 112 6.02 -22.46 9.20
N THR A 113 5.01 -21.70 9.63
CA THR A 113 4.91 -21.21 11.03
C THR A 113 4.23 -22.25 11.95
N MET A 114 3.53 -23.24 11.38
CA MET A 114 2.83 -24.30 12.16
C MET A 114 3.69 -25.53 12.46
N VAL A 115 4.86 -25.68 11.82
CA VAL A 115 5.79 -26.78 12.11
C VAL A 115 6.92 -26.29 13.04
N MET A 116 6.56 -25.76 14.19
CA MET A 116 7.47 -25.69 15.31
C MET A 116 7.20 -26.91 16.21
N ASP A 117 8.17 -27.84 16.23
CA ASP A 117 8.09 -29.07 17.02
C ASP A 117 7.86 -28.73 18.51
N THR A 118 6.80 -29.27 19.07
CA THR A 118 6.38 -29.05 20.47
C THR A 118 7.47 -29.43 21.48
N ASN A 119 8.46 -30.21 21.04
CA ASN A 119 9.59 -30.64 21.87
C ASN A 119 10.66 -29.56 22.00
N GLU A 120 10.90 -28.71 20.99
CA GLU A 120 11.81 -27.55 21.09
C GLU A 120 11.28 -26.48 22.03
N TYR A 121 9.96 -26.24 22.04
CA TYR A 121 9.34 -25.27 22.95
C TYR A 121 9.46 -25.70 24.41
N ARG A 122 9.32 -27.01 24.70
CA ARG A 122 9.48 -27.56 26.08
C ARG A 122 10.91 -27.47 26.61
N SER A 123 11.90 -27.60 25.74
CA SER A 123 13.31 -27.50 26.13
C SER A 123 13.76 -26.08 26.46
N MET A 124 13.11 -25.06 25.85
CA MET A 124 13.39 -23.64 26.13
C MET A 124 12.71 -23.10 27.38
N VAL A 125 11.61 -23.70 27.82
CA VAL A 125 10.86 -23.25 29.02
C VAL A 125 11.46 -23.80 30.30
N ASN A 126 12.18 -24.94 30.27
CA ASN A 126 12.74 -25.58 31.46
C ASN A 126 14.15 -25.07 31.91
N GLN A 127 14.70 -24.03 31.26
CA GLN A 127 16.03 -23.50 31.61
C GLN A 127 16.04 -22.16 32.36
N ASN A 128 14.90 -21.61 32.74
CA ASN A 128 14.83 -20.33 33.45
C ASN A 128 13.91 -20.39 34.66
N ASP A 129 14.34 -21.13 35.68
CA ASP A 129 13.86 -20.96 37.04
C ASP A 129 15.05 -20.62 37.94
N PRO A 130 15.19 -19.40 38.44
CA PRO A 130 16.03 -19.11 39.60
C PRO A 130 15.16 -18.90 40.83
N GLN A 131 15.42 -19.73 41.86
CA GLN A 131 14.93 -19.59 43.23
C GLN A 131 15.27 -18.22 43.86
N PRO A 132 14.45 -17.75 44.80
CA PRO A 132 14.63 -16.45 45.44
C PRO A 132 15.58 -16.52 46.63
N THR A 133 16.53 -15.59 46.72
CA THR A 133 17.18 -15.22 47.96
C THR A 133 17.13 -13.71 48.16
N THR A 134 16.58 -13.36 49.32
CA THR A 134 16.51 -12.08 50.00
C THR A 134 17.88 -11.51 50.33
N GLN A 135 18.13 -10.22 50.17
CA GLN A 135 18.56 -9.25 51.20
C GLN A 135 19.12 -7.96 50.59
N ASP A 136 18.43 -6.92 50.92
CA ASP A 136 18.78 -5.63 51.53
C ASP A 136 19.97 -4.76 51.05
N GLN A 137 19.63 -3.50 50.90
CA GLN A 137 20.29 -2.24 51.28
C GLN A 137 21.11 -1.43 50.24
N GLN A 138 20.50 -0.27 49.96
CA GLN A 138 21.01 1.11 50.05
C GLN A 138 22.03 1.69 49.05
N GLN A 139 21.52 2.76 48.40
CA GLN A 139 22.14 4.08 48.10
C GLN A 139 23.37 4.18 47.17
N SER A 140 23.20 4.84 46.08
CA SER A 140 23.64 6.25 45.80
C SER A 140 23.63 6.56 44.32
N ALA A 141 23.23 7.78 44.01
CA ALA A 141 23.16 8.37 42.69
C ALA A 141 24.55 8.53 42.06
N THR A 142 24.70 8.16 40.79
CA THR A 142 25.58 8.86 39.84
C THR A 142 25.20 8.51 38.41
N ALA A 143 25.29 9.54 37.54
CA ALA A 143 24.84 9.57 36.16
C ALA A 143 25.32 8.40 35.31
N ALA A 144 24.39 7.78 34.58
CA ALA A 144 24.66 6.76 33.57
C ALA A 144 24.74 7.37 32.15
N PRO A 145 25.70 6.91 31.33
CA PRO A 145 25.77 7.28 29.92
C PRO A 145 24.65 6.60 29.11
N PRO A 146 24.32 7.10 27.89
CA PRO A 146 23.15 6.66 27.14
C PRO A 146 23.26 5.20 26.72
N GLN A 147 22.38 4.38 27.25
CA GLN A 147 22.26 2.97 26.88
C GLN A 147 21.79 2.85 25.42
N LYS A 148 22.58 2.13 24.63
CA LYS A 148 22.19 1.58 23.33
C LYS A 148 20.97 0.70 23.52
N VAL A 149 19.83 1.14 23.00
CA VAL A 149 18.60 0.33 22.95
C VAL A 149 18.88 -0.90 22.09
N PRO A 150 18.62 -2.13 22.56
CA PRO A 150 18.76 -3.31 21.73
C PRO A 150 17.84 -3.20 20.52
N ALA A 151 18.36 -3.47 19.32
CA ALA A 151 17.57 -3.57 18.11
C ALA A 151 16.62 -4.77 18.24
N ASP A 152 15.39 -4.50 18.63
CA ASP A 152 14.30 -5.46 18.68
C ASP A 152 14.06 -6.01 17.26
N LYS A 153 14.50 -7.25 17.02
CA LYS A 153 14.20 -8.05 15.84
C LYS A 153 12.73 -8.48 15.88
N THR A 154 11.82 -7.53 15.99
CA THR A 154 10.40 -7.82 15.91
C THR A 154 10.06 -8.10 14.45
N GLN A 155 9.65 -9.33 14.17
CA GLN A 155 9.14 -9.80 12.89
C GLN A 155 8.24 -8.73 12.27
N MET A 156 8.65 -8.18 11.12
CA MET A 156 7.88 -7.18 10.39
C MET A 156 6.60 -7.84 9.88
N LYS A 157 5.47 -7.56 10.54
CA LYS A 157 4.15 -7.89 9.99
C LYS A 157 4.04 -7.36 8.57
N PRO A 158 3.39 -8.10 7.65
CA PRO A 158 3.33 -7.75 6.24
C PRO A 158 2.88 -6.31 6.01
N VAL A 159 3.42 -5.68 4.97
CA VAL A 159 3.09 -4.31 4.58
C VAL A 159 1.61 -4.25 4.23
N ARG A 160 0.86 -3.39 4.92
CA ARG A 160 -0.60 -3.25 4.75
C ARG A 160 -1.01 -1.90 4.18
N GLY A 161 -0.08 -1.06 3.77
CA GLY A 161 -0.36 0.26 3.23
C GLY A 161 0.54 0.62 2.07
N TYR A 162 -0.06 1.24 1.07
CA TYR A 162 0.57 1.72 -0.15
C TYR A 162 0.13 3.14 -0.43
N ILE A 163 0.98 3.89 -1.11
CA ILE A 163 0.66 5.21 -1.66
C ILE A 163 0.82 5.14 -3.17
N THR A 164 -0.24 5.49 -3.90
CA THR A 164 -0.20 5.58 -5.35
C THR A 164 -0.31 7.03 -5.81
N TYR A 165 0.37 7.37 -6.90
CA TYR A 165 0.25 8.69 -7.51
C TYR A 165 -1.03 8.77 -8.36
N LEU A 166 -1.86 9.77 -8.06
CA LEU A 166 -2.99 10.17 -8.93
C LEU A 166 -2.60 11.30 -9.87
N ALA A 167 -1.58 12.12 -9.51
CA ALA A 167 -1.02 13.18 -10.34
C ALA A 167 0.36 13.62 -9.81
N GLY A 168 1.21 14.09 -10.72
CA GLY A 168 2.53 14.65 -10.38
C GLY A 168 3.62 13.62 -10.08
N GLY A 169 3.42 12.38 -10.49
CA GLY A 169 4.33 11.25 -10.39
C GLY A 169 3.65 9.99 -10.90
N GLU A 170 4.37 8.87 -10.89
CA GLU A 170 3.90 7.57 -11.39
C GLU A 170 4.22 6.45 -10.40
N GLY A 171 3.43 5.36 -10.49
CA GLY A 171 3.63 4.14 -9.70
C GLY A 171 3.01 4.17 -8.30
N THR A 172 3.32 3.11 -7.55
CA THR A 172 2.84 2.87 -6.20
C THR A 172 4.00 2.56 -5.27
N LEU A 173 4.06 3.24 -4.14
CA LEU A 173 5.09 3.07 -3.10
C LEU A 173 4.52 2.27 -1.93
N ALA A 174 5.17 1.18 -1.56
CA ALA A 174 4.84 0.41 -0.36
C ALA A 174 5.36 1.13 0.91
N LEU A 175 4.49 1.33 1.90
CA LEU A 175 4.84 1.95 3.17
C LEU A 175 5.52 0.94 4.11
N LYS A 176 6.74 0.49 3.76
CA LYS A 176 7.52 -0.51 4.52
C LYS A 176 8.09 0.07 5.81
N GLN A 177 8.51 1.32 5.79
CA GLN A 177 9.17 2.01 6.90
C GLN A 177 8.16 2.45 7.98
N ARG A 178 8.66 2.66 9.21
CA ARG A 178 7.84 3.25 10.29
C ARG A 178 7.41 4.67 9.98
N VAL A 179 8.24 5.43 9.27
CA VAL A 179 7.97 6.81 8.86
C VAL A 179 8.40 6.97 7.42
N THR A 180 7.48 7.35 6.55
CA THR A 180 7.71 7.72 5.15
C THR A 180 7.72 9.24 5.05
N LYS A 181 8.82 9.80 4.52
CA LYS A 181 9.03 11.25 4.39
C LYS A 181 8.57 11.74 3.02
N ILE A 182 7.86 12.87 2.99
CA ILE A 182 7.39 13.54 1.78
C ILE A 182 7.93 14.96 1.79
N GLY A 183 8.67 15.36 0.77
CA GLY A 183 9.23 16.70 0.71
C GLY A 183 10.02 16.98 -0.55
N LYS A 184 10.66 18.16 -0.65
CA LYS A 184 11.49 18.51 -1.80
C LYS A 184 12.92 17.96 -1.72
N ASP A 185 13.34 17.48 -0.56
CA ASP A 185 14.66 16.92 -0.37
C ASP A 185 14.78 15.60 -1.15
N ALA A 186 15.92 15.40 -1.84
CA ALA A 186 16.21 14.16 -2.55
C ALA A 186 16.28 12.93 -1.62
N ALA A 187 16.54 13.13 -0.33
CA ALA A 187 16.50 12.09 0.70
C ALA A 187 15.09 11.75 1.20
N SER A 188 14.02 12.38 0.65
CA SER A 188 12.64 12.02 0.95
C SER A 188 12.22 10.78 0.17
N ASP A 189 11.41 9.92 0.77
CA ASP A 189 10.85 8.72 0.11
C ASP A 189 9.91 9.09 -1.04
N ILE A 190 9.21 10.24 -0.90
CA ILE A 190 8.37 10.83 -1.93
C ILE A 190 8.87 12.25 -2.19
N VAL A 191 9.51 12.46 -3.34
CA VAL A 191 10.09 13.74 -3.71
C VAL A 191 9.07 14.62 -4.44
N VAL A 192 8.88 15.85 -3.96
CA VAL A 192 7.97 16.84 -4.55
C VAL A 192 8.76 18.00 -5.10
N LYS A 193 8.96 18.06 -6.41
CA LYS A 193 9.73 19.11 -7.10
C LYS A 193 8.97 20.45 -7.17
N LYS A 194 8.73 21.10 -6.02
CA LYS A 194 8.08 22.42 -5.97
C LYS A 194 8.71 23.26 -4.85
N TRP A 195 9.08 24.52 -5.16
CA TRP A 195 9.77 25.41 -4.22
C TRP A 195 8.94 25.75 -2.96
N THR A 196 7.59 25.77 -3.05
CA THR A 196 6.67 26.02 -1.93
C THR A 196 6.59 24.87 -0.94
N VAL A 197 7.13 23.70 -1.28
CA VAL A 197 7.13 22.51 -0.42
C VAL A 197 8.40 22.51 0.43
N GLY A 198 8.27 22.24 1.73
CA GLY A 198 9.42 22.17 2.65
C GLY A 198 10.38 21.03 2.32
N LYS A 199 11.62 21.07 2.87
CA LYS A 199 12.59 19.97 2.73
C LYS A 199 11.92 18.64 3.11
N THR A 200 11.33 18.59 4.31
CA THR A 200 10.36 17.55 4.73
C THR A 200 9.03 18.25 4.96
N ALA A 201 8.10 18.11 4.04
CA ALA A 201 6.80 18.79 4.11
C ALA A 201 5.79 18.04 4.96
N ALA A 202 5.82 16.71 4.88
CA ALA A 202 4.89 15.85 5.61
C ALA A 202 5.51 14.47 5.86
N THR A 203 4.91 13.72 6.76
CA THR A 203 5.29 12.33 7.05
C THR A 203 4.06 11.44 7.12
N ILE A 204 4.22 10.18 6.71
CA ILE A 204 3.24 9.12 6.95
C ILE A 204 3.86 8.16 7.96
N SER A 205 3.27 8.07 9.15
CA SER A 205 3.74 7.22 10.24
C SER A 205 2.90 5.95 10.33
N ARG A 206 3.55 4.78 10.31
CA ARG A 206 2.91 3.49 10.55
C ARG A 206 2.92 3.16 12.05
N THR A 207 1.75 2.86 12.60
CA THR A 207 1.56 2.47 14.00
C THR A 207 0.77 1.16 14.10
N ARG A 208 0.63 0.61 15.31
CA ARG A 208 -0.26 -0.56 15.56
C ARG A 208 -1.74 -0.26 15.25
N LYS A 209 -2.15 1.02 15.34
CA LYS A 209 -3.53 1.49 15.11
C LYS A 209 -3.81 1.92 13.66
N GLY A 210 -2.80 1.86 12.76
CA GLY A 210 -2.90 2.23 11.35
C GLY A 210 -1.87 3.26 10.92
N TYR A 211 -2.16 3.90 9.81
CA TYR A 211 -1.31 4.93 9.20
C TYR A 211 -1.82 6.31 9.53
N TYR A 212 -0.90 7.24 9.76
CA TYR A 212 -1.21 8.60 10.13
C TYR A 212 -0.39 9.56 9.29
N PHE A 213 -1.05 10.56 8.74
CA PHE A 213 -0.44 11.66 8.02
C PHE A 213 -0.21 12.84 8.97
N SER A 214 0.97 13.45 8.91
CA SER A 214 1.30 14.65 9.71
C SER A 214 2.02 15.67 8.84
N TYR A 215 1.61 16.94 8.92
CA TYR A 215 2.34 18.06 8.34
C TYR A 215 3.59 18.35 9.18
N VAL A 216 4.69 18.73 8.53
CA VAL A 216 5.96 19.06 9.18
C VAL A 216 6.34 20.50 8.91
N SER A 217 6.52 20.88 7.65
CA SER A 217 6.96 22.24 7.30
C SER A 217 6.67 22.59 5.83
N GLY A 218 6.68 23.89 5.51
CA GLY A 218 6.55 24.43 4.15
C GLY A 218 5.42 25.47 4.03
N PHE A 219 5.46 26.25 2.95
CA PHE A 219 4.41 27.24 2.66
C PHE A 219 3.13 26.57 2.12
N ALA A 220 3.29 25.54 1.31
CA ALA A 220 2.15 24.81 0.76
C ALA A 220 1.63 23.80 1.80
N LYS A 221 0.57 24.17 2.49
CA LYS A 221 -0.12 23.30 3.45
C LYS A 221 -0.74 22.10 2.70
N PRO A 222 -0.47 20.85 3.14
CA PRO A 222 -1.07 19.68 2.52
C PRO A 222 -2.58 19.61 2.80
N LYS A 223 -3.28 18.86 1.95
CA LYS A 223 -4.70 18.56 2.11
C LYS A 223 -4.92 17.06 2.14
N VAL A 224 -5.81 16.59 3.02
CA VAL A 224 -6.35 15.24 3.00
C VAL A 224 -7.83 15.34 2.70
N ASN A 225 -8.29 14.71 1.62
CA ASN A 225 -9.67 14.79 1.11
C ASN A 225 -10.18 16.24 0.97
N GLY A 226 -9.30 17.15 0.51
CA GLY A 226 -9.62 18.56 0.35
C GLY A 226 -9.48 19.41 1.62
N LYS A 227 -9.47 18.84 2.82
CA LYS A 227 -9.28 19.57 4.10
C LYS A 227 -7.79 19.87 4.30
N LYS A 228 -7.45 21.14 4.57
CA LYS A 228 -6.06 21.56 4.88
C LYS A 228 -5.62 20.98 6.22
N ILE A 229 -4.40 20.44 6.27
CA ILE A 229 -3.77 19.90 7.48
C ILE A 229 -2.68 20.88 7.92
N THR A 230 -2.79 21.41 9.14
CA THR A 230 -1.86 22.40 9.68
C THR A 230 -1.05 21.88 10.85
N GLU A 231 -1.68 21.30 11.84
CA GLU A 231 -1.04 20.88 13.10
C GLU A 231 -1.50 19.49 13.55
N GLU A 232 -2.65 19.04 13.04
CA GLU A 232 -3.23 17.78 13.47
C GLU A 232 -2.60 16.58 12.75
N ARG A 233 -2.42 15.51 13.51
CA ARG A 233 -2.12 14.19 12.99
C ARG A 233 -3.41 13.53 12.53
N VAL A 234 -3.54 13.27 11.22
CA VAL A 234 -4.75 12.70 10.63
C VAL A 234 -4.54 11.21 10.39
N LYS A 235 -5.48 10.38 10.85
CA LYS A 235 -5.50 8.96 10.54
C LYS A 235 -5.91 8.79 9.07
N LEU A 236 -5.12 8.04 8.31
CA LEU A 236 -5.44 7.70 6.92
C LEU A 236 -6.39 6.52 6.89
N ASN A 237 -7.50 6.69 6.18
CA ASN A 237 -8.43 5.63 5.82
C ASN A 237 -8.18 5.20 4.39
N GLU A 238 -8.70 4.04 4.02
CA GLU A 238 -8.60 3.54 2.64
C GLU A 238 -9.18 4.55 1.67
N LEU A 239 -8.46 4.78 0.56
CA LEU A 239 -8.78 5.72 -0.51
C LEU A 239 -8.64 7.21 -0.17
N ASP A 240 -8.13 7.57 0.99
CA ASP A 240 -7.87 8.96 1.32
C ASP A 240 -6.90 9.58 0.30
N ILE A 241 -7.26 10.79 -0.18
CA ILE A 241 -6.47 11.54 -1.15
C ILE A 241 -5.64 12.58 -0.43
N ILE A 242 -4.32 12.47 -0.55
CA ILE A 242 -3.35 13.42 -0.01
C ILE A 242 -2.87 14.32 -1.14
N GLN A 243 -2.99 15.62 -0.98
CA GLN A 243 -2.48 16.61 -1.95
C GLN A 243 -1.38 17.45 -1.30
N ILE A 244 -0.19 17.48 -1.92
CA ILE A 244 0.96 18.28 -1.47
C ILE A 244 1.58 18.99 -2.69
N GLY A 245 1.49 20.30 -2.73
CA GLY A 245 2.00 21.07 -3.85
C GLY A 245 1.38 20.65 -5.19
N SER A 246 2.17 20.04 -6.07
CA SER A 246 1.74 19.57 -7.41
C SER A 246 1.33 18.11 -7.44
N ILE A 247 1.60 17.33 -6.39
CA ILE A 247 1.31 15.91 -6.37
C ILE A 247 -0.03 15.62 -5.70
N LYS A 248 -0.72 14.62 -6.23
CA LYS A 248 -1.87 13.97 -5.61
C LYS A 248 -1.55 12.51 -5.40
N LEU A 249 -1.72 12.05 -4.19
CA LEU A 249 -1.45 10.69 -3.75
C LEU A 249 -2.73 10.08 -3.21
N GLN A 250 -2.92 8.79 -3.37
CA GLN A 250 -3.99 8.05 -2.74
C GLN A 250 -3.41 7.00 -1.81
N PHE A 251 -3.93 6.93 -0.59
CA PHE A 251 -3.59 5.87 0.35
C PHE A 251 -4.46 4.63 0.08
N ILE A 252 -3.81 3.48 -0.03
CA ILE A 252 -4.46 2.18 -0.23
C ILE A 252 -4.05 1.28 0.93
N GLY A 253 -5.02 0.90 1.76
CA GLY A 253 -4.84 -0.02 2.87
C GLY A 253 -5.28 -1.43 2.48
N LYS A 254 -4.47 -2.46 2.75
CA LYS A 254 -4.94 -3.84 2.66
C LYS A 254 -5.85 -4.10 3.86
N LYS A 255 -7.13 -4.37 3.64
CA LYS A 255 -8.08 -4.69 4.72
C LYS A 255 -7.59 -5.94 5.46
N PRO A 256 -7.51 -5.94 6.81
CA PRO A 256 -7.28 -7.17 7.54
C PRO A 256 -8.43 -8.14 7.22
N LYS A 257 -8.11 -9.40 6.85
CA LYS A 257 -9.13 -10.44 6.75
C LYS A 257 -9.86 -10.49 8.11
N LYS A 258 -11.18 -10.29 8.12
CA LYS A 258 -12.00 -10.58 9.29
C LYS A 258 -11.89 -12.08 9.53
N ASN A 259 -11.22 -12.49 10.61
CA ASN A 259 -11.40 -13.83 11.10
C ASN A 259 -12.90 -13.97 11.37
N LYS A 260 -13.59 -14.85 10.63
CA LYS A 260 -14.90 -15.32 11.03
C LYS A 260 -14.66 -16.05 12.36
N ALA A 261 -15.01 -15.41 13.47
CA ALA A 261 -15.24 -16.13 14.71
C ALA A 261 -16.39 -17.08 14.45
N GLN A 262 -16.15 -18.36 14.63
CA GLN A 262 -17.17 -19.36 14.83
C GLN A 262 -17.87 -19.09 16.15
#